data_0a7bc6554a4d368c2875814de73af988
#
_entry.id   0a7bc6554a4d368c2875814de73af988
#
_cell.length_a   1.000
_cell.length_b   1.000
_cell.length_c   1.000
_cell.angle_alpha   90.00
_cell.angle_beta   90.00
_cell.angle_gamma   90.00
#
_symmetry.space_group_name_H-M   'P 1'
#
loop_
_entity.id
_entity.type
_entity.pdbx_description
1 polymer ?
#
loop_
_entity_poly.entity_id
_entity_poly.type
_entity_poly.pdbx_seq_one_letter_code
_entity_poly.pdbx_strand_id
1 'polypeptide(L)'
;MIQEAQAKQLLEEAFARMNPGEAMEPGRRKYAELRVRRAEHRVSCTGNLYQKAREALTEQETVLEEEPDSRLLLSTGSGLGRQNPAVVELEFDADSVTLTAWAKEGLIPQRTAQGAIKGMLELLGL
;
A
#
# COMPACT_ATOMS: atom_id res chain seq x y z
N MET A 1 -7.45 -3.42 11.37
CA MET A 1 -6.98 -2.34 10.45
C MET A 1 -5.91 -1.52 11.16
N ILE A 2 -4.83 -1.18 10.45
CA ILE A 2 -3.81 -0.32 11.03
C ILE A 2 -4.32 1.12 11.19
N GLN A 3 -3.69 1.85 12.08
CA GLN A 3 -4.02 3.25 12.33
C GLN A 3 -3.15 4.17 11.48
N GLU A 4 -3.57 5.42 11.31
CA GLU A 4 -2.84 6.41 10.52
C GLU A 4 -1.39 6.60 10.98
N ALA A 5 -1.15 6.63 12.28
CA ALA A 5 0.19 6.78 12.83
C ALA A 5 1.12 5.63 12.42
N GLN A 6 0.60 4.41 12.42
CA GLN A 6 1.34 3.24 11.95
C GLN A 6 1.59 3.31 10.44
N ALA A 7 0.57 3.71 9.68
CA ALA A 7 0.72 3.88 8.24
C ALA A 7 1.79 4.93 7.92
N LYS A 8 1.81 6.04 8.65
CA LYS A 8 2.83 7.08 8.48
C LYS A 8 4.23 6.55 8.68
N GLN A 9 4.43 5.78 9.76
CA GLN A 9 5.73 5.19 10.05
C GLN A 9 6.18 4.21 8.96
N LEU A 10 5.26 3.34 8.52
CA LEU A 10 5.55 2.36 7.47
C LEU A 10 5.87 3.04 6.14
N LEU A 11 5.18 4.13 5.82
CA LEU A 11 5.45 4.92 4.62
C LEU A 11 6.84 5.56 4.66
N GLU A 12 7.23 6.11 5.79
CA GLU A 12 8.56 6.70 5.96
C GLU A 12 9.66 5.66 5.84
N GLU A 13 9.46 4.47 6.41
CA GLU A 13 10.39 3.37 6.27
C GLU A 13 10.49 2.89 4.82
N ALA A 14 9.36 2.79 4.12
CA ALA A 14 9.33 2.39 2.72
C ALA A 14 10.04 3.41 1.82
N PHE A 15 9.80 4.68 2.06
CA PHE A 15 10.49 5.76 1.32
C PHE A 15 12.00 5.66 1.48
N ALA A 16 12.47 5.44 2.70
CA ALA A 16 13.89 5.30 2.98
C ALA A 16 14.52 4.11 2.24
N ARG A 17 13.80 2.98 2.16
CA ARG A 17 14.27 1.81 1.43
C ARG A 17 14.33 2.05 -0.07
N MET A 18 13.33 2.74 -0.63
CA MET A 18 13.21 2.97 -2.06
C MET A 18 14.13 4.09 -2.56
N ASN A 19 14.55 4.99 -1.69
CA ASN A 19 15.34 6.15 -2.03
C ASN A 19 16.54 6.28 -1.09
N PRO A 20 17.49 5.33 -1.10
CA PRO A 20 18.59 5.32 -0.15
C PRO A 20 19.46 6.57 -0.19
N GLY A 21 19.62 7.19 -1.37
CA GLY A 21 20.36 8.46 -1.49
C GLY A 21 19.61 9.63 -0.88
N GLU A 22 18.29 9.57 -0.80
CA GLU A 22 17.43 10.61 -0.24
C GLU A 22 16.94 10.28 1.18
N ALA A 23 17.31 9.12 1.70
CA ALA A 23 17.08 8.79 3.10
C ALA A 23 17.80 9.78 4.02
N MET A 24 18.82 10.44 3.47
CA MET A 24 19.50 11.56 4.10
C MET A 24 18.82 12.87 3.71
N GLU A 25 18.98 13.88 4.50
CA GLU A 25 18.44 15.21 4.24
C GLU A 25 18.89 15.78 2.90
N PRO A 26 18.06 16.56 2.16
CA PRO A 26 16.74 17.09 2.59
C PRO A 26 15.53 16.25 2.16
N GLY A 27 15.71 15.22 1.33
CA GLY A 27 14.58 14.45 0.78
C GLY A 27 13.72 13.80 1.85
N ARG A 28 14.33 13.17 2.84
CA ARG A 28 13.60 12.53 3.94
C ARG A 28 12.78 13.51 4.75
N ARG A 29 13.30 14.70 4.99
CA ARG A 29 12.59 15.75 5.72
C ARG A 29 11.36 16.22 4.95
N LYS A 30 11.48 16.44 3.66
CA LYS A 30 10.36 16.81 2.81
C LYS A 30 9.27 15.75 2.84
N TYR A 31 9.65 14.49 2.72
CA TYR A 31 8.69 13.38 2.75
C TYR A 31 7.95 13.33 4.09
N ALA A 32 8.65 13.50 5.20
CA ALA A 32 8.04 13.49 6.53
C ALA A 32 6.98 14.57 6.71
N GLU A 33 7.10 15.71 6.01
CA GLU A 33 6.15 16.81 6.08
C GLU A 33 4.88 16.61 5.24
N LEU A 34 4.87 15.64 4.33
CA LEU A 34 3.70 15.36 3.49
C LEU A 34 2.57 14.76 4.31
N ARG A 35 1.35 14.99 3.85
CA ARG A 35 0.14 14.44 4.50
C ARG A 35 -0.10 13.01 4.09
N VAL A 36 -0.54 12.19 5.05
CA VAL A 36 -1.04 10.86 4.77
C VAL A 36 -2.44 10.96 4.19
N ARG A 37 -2.65 10.30 3.05
CA ARG A 37 -3.95 10.15 2.41
C ARG A 37 -4.37 8.70 2.45
N ARG A 38 -5.67 8.48 2.59
CA ARG A 38 -6.25 7.15 2.71
C ARG A 38 -7.30 6.94 1.62
N ALA A 39 -7.30 5.75 1.05
CA ALA A 39 -8.36 5.30 0.14
C ALA A 39 -8.80 3.91 0.57
N GLU A 40 -10.07 3.56 0.32
CA GLU A 40 -10.62 2.26 0.67
C GLU A 40 -11.52 1.78 -0.45
N HIS A 41 -11.49 0.48 -0.70
CA HIS A 41 -12.36 -0.15 -1.70
C HIS A 41 -12.67 -1.58 -1.28
N ARG A 42 -13.96 -1.94 -1.32
CA ARG A 42 -14.42 -3.27 -1.01
C ARG A 42 -14.98 -3.92 -2.26
N VAL A 43 -14.59 -5.17 -2.50
CA VAL A 43 -15.02 -5.93 -3.68
C VAL A 43 -15.63 -7.24 -3.22
N SER A 44 -16.83 -7.55 -3.75
CA SER A 44 -17.42 -8.86 -3.57
C SER A 44 -16.72 -9.87 -4.48
N CYS A 45 -16.51 -11.08 -3.98
CA CYS A 45 -15.83 -12.13 -4.72
C CYS A 45 -16.41 -13.50 -4.34
N THR A 46 -16.03 -14.53 -5.07
CA THR A 46 -16.43 -15.89 -4.78
C THR A 46 -15.30 -16.57 -4.00
N GLY A 47 -15.55 -16.86 -2.74
CA GLY A 47 -14.58 -17.49 -1.87
C GLY A 47 -13.52 -16.54 -1.33
N ASN A 48 -12.66 -17.07 -0.47
CA ASN A 48 -11.58 -16.29 0.13
C ASN A 48 -10.41 -16.15 -0.83
N LEU A 49 -10.01 -14.93 -1.14
CA LEU A 49 -8.96 -14.64 -2.11
C LEU A 49 -7.55 -14.54 -1.53
N TYR A 50 -7.37 -14.86 -0.25
CA TYR A 50 -6.06 -14.70 0.41
C TYR A 50 -4.92 -15.39 -0.35
N GLN A 51 -5.09 -16.67 -0.68
CA GLN A 51 -4.02 -17.44 -1.33
C GLN A 51 -3.68 -16.86 -2.71
N LYS A 52 -4.70 -16.52 -3.48
CA LYS A 52 -4.52 -15.90 -4.80
C LYS A 52 -3.79 -14.56 -4.69
N ALA A 53 -4.19 -13.73 -3.75
CA ALA A 53 -3.56 -12.43 -3.52
C ALA A 53 -2.10 -12.61 -3.09
N ARG A 54 -1.84 -13.53 -2.18
CA ARG A 54 -0.49 -13.78 -1.71
C ARG A 54 0.43 -14.19 -2.87
N GLU A 55 -0.01 -15.10 -3.72
CA GLU A 55 0.78 -15.55 -4.86
C GLU A 55 1.00 -14.44 -5.90
N ALA A 56 -0.03 -13.64 -6.18
CA ALA A 56 0.05 -12.59 -7.18
C ALA A 56 0.87 -11.37 -6.72
N LEU A 57 0.81 -11.03 -5.42
CA LEU A 57 1.35 -9.77 -4.92
C LEU A 57 2.75 -9.90 -4.33
N THR A 58 3.13 -11.06 -3.76
CA THR A 58 4.41 -11.21 -3.09
C THR A 58 5.62 -11.15 -4.01
N GLU A 59 5.43 -11.41 -5.30
CA GLU A 59 6.51 -11.30 -6.29
C GLU A 59 6.86 -9.85 -6.61
N GLN A 60 5.89 -8.94 -6.49
CA GLN A 60 6.04 -7.55 -6.92
C GLN A 60 6.09 -6.57 -5.76
N GLU A 61 5.54 -6.93 -4.62
CA GLU A 61 5.39 -6.05 -3.48
C GLU A 61 6.10 -6.62 -2.25
N THR A 62 6.37 -5.76 -1.27
CA THR A 62 7.00 -6.18 -0.02
C THR A 62 5.94 -6.49 1.02
N VAL A 63 5.93 -7.72 1.52
CA VAL A 63 5.02 -8.13 2.60
C VAL A 63 5.56 -7.60 3.92
N LEU A 64 4.75 -6.79 4.62
CA LEU A 64 5.10 -6.23 5.91
C LEU A 64 4.56 -7.09 7.05
N GLU A 65 3.32 -7.53 6.93
CA GLU A 65 2.66 -8.39 7.90
C GLU A 65 1.67 -9.28 7.17
N GLU A 66 1.41 -10.48 7.69
CA GLU A 66 0.36 -11.34 7.15
C GLU A 66 -0.29 -12.19 8.24
N GLU A 67 -1.58 -12.41 8.07
CA GLU A 67 -2.36 -13.36 8.86
C GLU A 67 -3.08 -14.26 7.85
N PRO A 68 -2.72 -15.54 7.75
CA PRO A 68 -3.29 -16.43 6.73
C PRO A 68 -4.81 -16.41 6.70
N ASP A 69 -5.36 -16.35 5.49
CA ASP A 69 -6.81 -16.30 5.19
C ASP A 69 -7.54 -15.08 5.73
N SER A 70 -6.84 -14.16 6.36
CA SER A 70 -7.45 -13.02 7.04
C SER A 70 -6.91 -11.68 6.54
N ARG A 71 -5.59 -11.53 6.45
CA ARG A 71 -5.01 -10.20 6.24
C ARG A 71 -3.64 -10.24 5.59
N LEU A 72 -3.39 -9.28 4.69
CA LEU A 72 -2.07 -8.98 4.13
C LEU A 72 -1.81 -7.48 4.28
N LEU A 73 -0.63 -7.12 4.75
CA LEU A 73 -0.17 -5.74 4.78
C LEU A 73 1.07 -5.63 3.90
N LEU A 74 1.00 -4.80 2.88
CA LEU A 74 2.02 -4.70 1.83
C LEU A 74 2.53 -3.27 1.69
N SER A 75 3.79 -3.14 1.31
CA SER A 75 4.36 -1.89 0.86
C SER A 75 4.57 -1.97 -0.66
N THR A 76 4.08 -0.99 -1.38
CA THR A 76 4.21 -0.93 -2.84
C THR A 76 4.74 0.42 -3.28
N GLY A 77 5.53 0.43 -4.36
CA GLY A 77 5.88 1.66 -5.04
C GLY A 77 4.81 2.03 -6.04
N SER A 78 4.60 3.32 -6.25
CA SER A 78 3.64 3.82 -7.23
C SER A 78 4.20 5.04 -7.95
N GLY A 79 3.55 5.41 -9.06
CA GLY A 79 4.00 6.51 -9.88
C GLY A 79 5.14 6.11 -10.82
N LEU A 80 5.63 7.07 -11.57
CA LEU A 80 6.73 6.87 -12.48
C LEU A 80 8.00 6.53 -11.70
N GLY A 81 8.62 5.41 -12.04
CA GLY A 81 9.80 4.94 -11.33
C GLY A 81 9.49 4.28 -9.98
N ARG A 82 8.22 4.23 -9.59
CA ARG A 82 7.77 3.59 -8.34
C ARG A 82 8.49 4.11 -7.11
N GLN A 83 8.79 5.40 -7.08
CA GLN A 83 9.54 6.02 -6.00
C GLN A 83 8.67 6.57 -4.86
N ASN A 84 7.35 6.66 -5.09
CA ASN A 84 6.42 7.09 -4.07
C ASN A 84 5.69 5.88 -3.50
N PRO A 85 6.00 5.47 -2.26
CA PRO A 85 5.43 4.25 -1.70
C PRO A 85 3.97 4.44 -1.29
N ALA A 86 3.23 3.33 -1.32
CA ALA A 86 1.95 3.20 -0.65
C ALA A 86 2.01 2.01 0.28
N VAL A 87 1.23 2.06 1.34
CA VAL A 87 1.01 0.91 2.23
C VAL A 87 -0.43 0.47 2.01
N VAL A 88 -0.64 -0.81 1.70
CA VAL A 88 -1.97 -1.34 1.42
C VAL A 88 -2.25 -2.51 2.34
N GLU A 89 -3.39 -2.44 2.99
CA GLU A 89 -3.91 -3.54 3.80
C GLU A 89 -5.07 -4.20 3.07
N LEU A 90 -4.98 -5.52 2.90
CA LEU A 90 -6.06 -6.33 2.35
C LEU A 90 -6.66 -7.16 3.49
N GLU A 91 -7.95 -7.02 3.70
CA GLU A 91 -8.70 -7.79 4.68
C GLU A 91 -9.64 -8.75 3.94
N PHE A 92 -9.50 -10.05 4.21
CA PHE A 92 -10.18 -11.10 3.47
C PHE A 92 -11.34 -11.70 4.28
N ASP A 93 -12.50 -11.74 3.66
CA ASP A 93 -13.67 -12.46 4.17
C ASP A 93 -14.00 -13.62 3.22
N ALA A 94 -15.02 -14.40 3.56
CA ALA A 94 -15.44 -15.54 2.75
C ALA A 94 -15.91 -15.15 1.35
N ASP A 95 -16.44 -13.95 1.18
CA ASP A 95 -17.07 -13.48 -0.06
C ASP A 95 -16.71 -12.05 -0.44
N SER A 96 -15.70 -11.47 0.20
CA SER A 96 -15.27 -10.12 -0.11
C SER A 96 -13.81 -9.89 0.28
N VAL A 97 -13.21 -8.86 -0.30
CA VAL A 97 -11.92 -8.33 0.12
C VAL A 97 -12.03 -6.82 0.23
N THR A 98 -11.49 -6.27 1.31
CA THR A 98 -11.43 -4.84 1.53
C THR A 98 -9.97 -4.39 1.42
N LEU A 99 -9.72 -3.43 0.53
CA LEU A 99 -8.39 -2.85 0.34
C LEU A 99 -8.39 -1.45 0.93
N THR A 100 -7.46 -1.20 1.83
CA THR A 100 -7.26 0.14 2.40
C THR A 100 -5.82 0.54 2.11
N ALA A 101 -5.63 1.67 1.44
CA ALA A 101 -4.32 2.16 1.06
C ALA A 101 -4.03 3.50 1.70
N TRP A 102 -2.79 3.68 2.09
CA TRP A 102 -2.25 4.94 2.60
C TRP A 102 -1.04 5.35 1.78
N ALA A 103 -0.96 6.64 1.48
CA ALA A 103 0.20 7.23 0.81
C ALA A 103 0.34 8.67 1.27
N LYS A 104 1.53 9.21 1.15
CA LYS A 104 1.76 10.62 1.42
C LYS A 104 1.71 11.41 0.13
N GLU A 105 1.05 12.56 0.16
CA GLU A 105 0.93 13.44 -0.99
C GLU A 105 1.17 14.88 -0.60
N GLY A 106 1.74 15.65 -1.53
CA GLY A 106 1.92 17.08 -1.38
C GLY A 106 0.69 17.88 -1.78
N LEU A 107 0.91 19.13 -2.19
CA LEU A 107 -0.17 20.05 -2.56
C LEU A 107 -0.89 19.64 -3.85
N ILE A 108 -0.20 18.95 -4.76
CA ILE A 108 -0.79 18.46 -6.00
C ILE A 108 -1.24 17.02 -5.78
N PRO A 109 -2.56 16.73 -5.84
CA PRO A 109 -3.05 15.37 -5.64
C PRO A 109 -2.58 14.44 -6.76
N GLN A 110 -1.87 13.38 -6.40
CA GLN A 110 -1.43 12.35 -7.33
C GLN A 110 -2.27 11.08 -7.24
N ARG A 111 -3.17 11.03 -6.28
CA ARG A 111 -4.04 9.87 -6.03
C ARG A 111 -3.25 8.56 -5.89
N THR A 112 -2.14 8.62 -5.21
CA THR A 112 -1.25 7.48 -5.05
C THR A 112 -1.93 6.30 -4.36
N ALA A 113 -2.71 6.55 -3.31
CA ALA A 113 -3.44 5.50 -2.60
C ALA A 113 -4.48 4.83 -3.50
N GLN A 114 -5.26 5.60 -4.24
CA GLN A 114 -6.24 5.07 -5.19
C GLN A 114 -5.56 4.29 -6.32
N GLY A 115 -4.44 4.79 -6.83
CA GLY A 115 -3.66 4.12 -7.85
C GLY A 115 -3.13 2.77 -7.39
N ALA A 116 -2.69 2.68 -6.14
CA ALA A 116 -2.22 1.43 -5.56
C ALA A 116 -3.36 0.40 -5.48
N ILE A 117 -4.55 0.80 -5.04
CA ILE A 117 -5.72 -0.07 -5.01
C ILE A 117 -6.07 -0.55 -6.41
N LYS A 118 -6.12 0.35 -7.39
CA LYS A 118 -6.42 0.01 -8.78
C LYS A 118 -5.43 -1.01 -9.33
N GLY A 119 -4.14 -0.79 -9.10
CA GLY A 119 -3.11 -1.73 -9.54
C GLY A 119 -3.25 -3.10 -8.93
N MET A 120 -3.57 -3.17 -7.64
CA MET A 120 -3.79 -4.46 -6.97
C MET A 120 -5.04 -5.17 -7.48
N LEU A 121 -6.13 -4.45 -7.72
CA LEU A 121 -7.34 -5.03 -8.29
C LEU A 121 -7.05 -5.62 -9.67
N GLU A 122 -6.27 -4.97 -10.50
CA GLU A 122 -5.86 -5.48 -11.80
C GLU A 122 -5.05 -6.77 -11.67
N LEU A 123 -4.09 -6.82 -10.74
CA LEU A 123 -3.31 -8.03 -10.48
C LEU A 123 -4.16 -9.19 -9.99
N LEU A 124 -5.22 -8.91 -9.26
CA LEU A 124 -6.14 -9.94 -8.74
C LEU A 124 -7.24 -10.31 -9.73
N GLY A 125 -7.33 -9.60 -10.85
CA GLY A 125 -8.39 -9.85 -11.85
C GLY A 125 -9.77 -9.38 -11.39
N LEU A 126 -9.81 -8.34 -10.58
CA LEU A 126 -11.06 -7.82 -10.01
C LEU A 126 -11.53 -6.49 -10.63
#